data_4072d415ce2a39f983672a94afd93a52
#
_entry.id   4072d415ce2a39f983672a94afd93a52
#
_cell.length_a   1.000
_cell.length_b   1.000
_cell.length_c   1.000
_cell.angle_alpha   90.00
_cell.angle_beta   90.00
_cell.angle_gamma   90.00
#
_symmetry.space_group_name_H-M   'P 1'
#
loop_
_entity.id
_entity.type
_entity.pdbx_description
1 polymer ?
#
loop_
_entity_poly.entity_id
_entity_poly.type
_entity_poly.pdbx_seq_one_letter_code
_entity_poly.pdbx_strand_id
1 'polypeptide(L)'
;MSYAKENPMLIQVPVLGTARKFWRLSDKATRISRKLALILESRHSAGKYLTAPLKLSNVRIGSTGSAKFRDVSFSAKGFSIERVRDDYKHLSKVLLKLIENSGGDIANLPPDYSEFLVLLGRGNIKMEDEFLIVNHVALLPMENRYFFLLSFIFF
;
A
#
# COMPACT_ATOMS: atom_id res chain seq x y z
N MET A 1 3.48 13.94 -10.25
CA MET A 1 2.28 13.93 -9.40
C MET A 1 2.35 15.03 -8.35
N SER A 2 1.59 16.08 -8.58
CA SER A 2 1.60 17.27 -7.71
C SER A 2 1.12 16.95 -6.29
N TYR A 3 0.11 16.08 -6.14
CA TYR A 3 -0.40 15.71 -4.82
C TYR A 3 0.69 15.13 -3.91
N ALA A 4 1.49 14.19 -4.42
CA ALA A 4 2.53 13.54 -3.62
C ALA A 4 3.62 14.53 -3.19
N LYS A 5 3.93 15.52 -4.02
CA LYS A 5 4.92 16.57 -3.69
C LYS A 5 4.40 17.51 -2.60
N GLU A 6 3.11 17.79 -2.59
CA GLU A 6 2.47 18.68 -1.60
C GLU A 6 2.11 17.96 -0.30
N ASN A 7 2.01 16.63 -0.34
CA ASN A 7 1.58 15.81 0.79
C ASN A 7 2.63 14.71 1.04
N PRO A 8 3.65 14.98 1.86
CA PRO A 8 4.68 13.98 2.16
C PRO A 8 4.04 12.70 2.71
N MET A 9 4.42 11.56 2.15
CA MET A 9 3.91 10.26 2.55
C MET A 9 4.68 9.66 3.72
N LEU A 10 5.95 10.04 3.87
CA LEU A 10 6.81 9.62 4.98
C LEU A 10 7.09 10.83 5.84
N ILE A 11 6.68 10.77 7.10
CA ILE A 11 6.77 11.90 8.03
C ILE A 11 7.54 11.52 9.28
N GLN A 12 8.18 12.50 9.89
CA GLN A 12 8.91 12.36 11.13
C GLN A 12 8.03 12.79 12.30
N VAL A 13 7.96 11.97 13.34
CA VAL A 13 7.09 12.20 14.49
C VAL A 13 7.94 12.19 15.77
N PRO A 14 7.77 13.16 16.66
CA PRO A 14 8.50 13.17 17.93
C PRO A 14 8.01 12.08 18.86
N VAL A 15 8.94 11.50 19.61
CA VAL A 15 8.62 10.59 20.71
C VAL A 15 8.42 11.43 21.96
N LEU A 16 7.22 11.35 22.54
CA LEU A 16 6.85 12.14 23.72
C LEU A 16 7.84 11.92 24.88
N GLY A 17 8.27 13.02 25.50
CA GLY A 17 9.19 12.99 26.63
C GLY A 17 10.65 12.76 26.27
N THR A 18 11.00 12.73 24.99
CA THR A 18 12.39 12.54 24.53
C THR A 18 12.73 13.52 23.42
N ALA A 19 14.03 13.63 23.10
CA ALA A 19 14.50 14.38 21.93
C ALA A 19 14.47 13.51 20.65
N ARG A 20 14.06 12.25 20.76
CA ARG A 20 14.06 11.32 19.63
C ARG A 20 12.87 11.55 18.73
N LYS A 21 13.06 11.22 17.45
CA LYS A 21 12.02 11.25 16.42
C LYS A 21 12.03 9.90 15.71
N PHE A 22 10.89 9.50 15.18
CA PHE A 22 10.78 8.30 14.37
C PHE A 22 10.04 8.60 13.07
N TRP A 23 10.28 7.79 12.06
CA TRP A 23 9.60 7.89 10.77
C TRP A 23 8.34 7.03 10.77
N ARG A 24 7.28 7.57 10.21
CA ARG A 24 6.05 6.81 9.93
C ARG A 24 5.42 7.26 8.62
N LEU A 25 4.57 6.43 8.05
CA LEU A 25 3.74 6.88 6.94
C LEU A 25 2.61 7.77 7.47
N SER A 26 2.25 8.79 6.69
CA SER A 26 1.08 9.60 6.99
C SER A 26 -0.19 8.75 6.88
N ASP A 27 -1.26 9.14 7.55
CA ASP A 27 -2.54 8.42 7.45
C ASP A 27 -3.09 8.47 6.02
N LYS A 28 -2.83 9.56 5.29
CA LYS A 28 -3.18 9.66 3.87
C LYS A 28 -2.45 8.61 3.05
N ALA A 29 -1.16 8.40 3.30
CA ALA A 29 -0.34 7.42 2.60
C ALA A 29 -0.83 5.98 2.86
N THR A 30 -1.18 5.65 4.09
CA THR A 30 -1.72 4.33 4.41
C THR A 30 -3.07 4.09 3.75
N ARG A 31 -3.93 5.10 3.70
CA ARG A 31 -5.23 5.01 3.00
C ARG A 31 -5.08 4.83 1.50
N ILE A 32 -4.13 5.56 0.89
CA ILE A 32 -3.83 5.41 -0.54
C ILE A 32 -3.36 3.98 -0.83
N SER A 33 -2.40 3.48 -0.05
CA SER A 33 -1.87 2.12 -0.21
C SER A 33 -2.97 1.07 -0.06
N ARG A 34 -3.80 1.20 0.95
CA ARG A 34 -4.92 0.27 1.18
C ARG A 34 -5.94 0.32 0.04
N LYS A 35 -6.28 1.51 -0.43
CA LYS A 35 -7.26 1.68 -1.52
C LYS A 35 -6.79 1.01 -2.80
N LEU A 36 -5.52 1.19 -3.16
CA LEU A 36 -4.97 0.57 -4.37
C LEU A 36 -4.97 -0.96 -4.24
N ALA A 37 -4.60 -1.48 -3.08
CA ALA A 37 -4.65 -2.92 -2.81
C ALA A 37 -6.09 -3.46 -2.87
N LEU A 38 -7.05 -2.72 -2.34
CA LEU A 38 -8.48 -3.10 -2.39
C LEU A 38 -9.01 -3.16 -3.82
N ILE A 39 -8.59 -2.24 -4.68
CA ILE A 39 -8.99 -2.27 -6.09
C ILE A 39 -8.50 -3.56 -6.75
N LEU A 40 -7.24 -3.93 -6.53
CA LEU A 40 -6.70 -5.18 -7.08
C LEU A 40 -7.44 -6.40 -6.52
N GLU A 41 -7.63 -6.44 -5.21
CA GLU A 41 -8.35 -7.56 -4.56
C GLU A 41 -9.76 -7.71 -5.13
N SER A 42 -10.48 -6.61 -5.30
CA SER A 42 -11.83 -6.63 -5.88
C SER A 42 -11.84 -7.18 -7.31
N ARG A 43 -10.86 -6.81 -8.13
CA ARG A 43 -10.76 -7.31 -9.50
C ARG A 43 -10.36 -8.78 -9.52
N HIS A 44 -9.43 -9.20 -8.69
CA HIS A 44 -9.03 -10.60 -8.57
C HIS A 44 -10.20 -11.47 -8.12
N SER A 45 -11.02 -11.00 -7.18
CA SER A 45 -12.22 -11.70 -6.74
C SER A 45 -13.24 -11.89 -7.88
N ALA A 46 -13.24 -10.99 -8.85
CA ALA A 46 -14.06 -11.10 -10.05
C ALA A 46 -13.36 -11.92 -11.15
N GLY A 47 -12.21 -12.52 -10.87
CA GLY A 47 -11.45 -13.32 -11.84
C GLY A 47 -10.74 -12.48 -12.90
N LYS A 48 -10.37 -11.25 -12.58
CA LYS A 48 -9.71 -10.34 -13.51
C LYS A 48 -8.35 -9.91 -12.99
N TYR A 49 -7.46 -9.56 -13.92
CA TYR A 49 -6.10 -9.12 -13.62
C TYR A 49 -5.67 -7.98 -14.55
N LEU A 50 -4.62 -7.26 -14.20
CA LEU A 50 -4.07 -6.19 -15.03
C LEU A 50 -3.46 -6.75 -16.32
N THR A 51 -3.80 -6.14 -17.45
CA THR A 51 -3.31 -6.57 -18.76
C THR A 51 -1.92 -6.07 -19.10
N ALA A 52 -1.40 -5.11 -18.33
CA ALA A 52 -0.06 -4.56 -18.51
C ALA A 52 0.56 -4.22 -17.15
N PRO A 53 1.90 -4.16 -17.06
CA PRO A 53 2.57 -3.75 -15.83
C PRO A 53 2.12 -2.37 -15.37
N LEU A 54 1.83 -2.25 -14.06
CA LEU A 54 1.40 -1.01 -13.46
C LEU A 54 2.56 -0.02 -13.40
N LYS A 55 2.29 1.24 -13.74
CA LYS A 55 3.25 2.35 -13.71
C LYS A 55 2.77 3.42 -12.76
N LEU A 56 3.70 4.27 -12.28
CA LEU A 56 3.34 5.40 -11.43
C LEU A 56 2.31 6.32 -12.10
N SER A 57 2.41 6.52 -13.41
CA SER A 57 1.45 7.33 -14.18
C SER A 57 0.03 6.75 -14.20
N ASN A 58 -0.14 5.49 -13.84
CA ASN A 58 -1.45 4.84 -13.74
C ASN A 58 -2.16 5.13 -12.41
N VAL A 59 -1.49 5.76 -11.46
CA VAL A 59 -2.08 6.11 -10.17
C VAL A 59 -2.55 7.56 -10.21
N ARG A 60 -3.82 7.78 -9.89
CA ARG A 60 -4.40 9.10 -9.77
C ARG A 60 -4.87 9.32 -8.36
N ILE A 61 -4.44 10.43 -7.76
CA ILE A 61 -4.85 10.83 -6.43
C ILE A 61 -5.62 12.13 -6.55
N GLY A 62 -6.88 12.12 -6.12
CA GLY A 62 -7.72 13.31 -6.11
C GLY A 62 -7.31 14.31 -5.04
N SER A 63 -7.84 15.54 -5.11
CA SER A 63 -7.54 16.61 -4.16
C SER A 63 -7.88 16.24 -2.71
N THR A 64 -8.82 15.32 -2.51
CA THR A 64 -9.21 14.81 -1.19
C THR A 64 -8.35 13.64 -0.70
N GLY A 65 -7.35 13.22 -1.49
CA GLY A 65 -6.51 12.07 -1.16
C GLY A 65 -7.10 10.73 -1.60
N SER A 66 -8.20 10.71 -2.35
CA SER A 66 -8.76 9.47 -2.89
C SER A 66 -7.88 8.94 -4.03
N ALA A 67 -7.57 7.65 -3.99
CA ALA A 67 -6.69 7.01 -4.97
C ALA A 67 -7.47 6.09 -5.91
N LYS A 68 -7.07 6.07 -7.17
CA LYS A 68 -7.61 5.15 -8.18
C LYS A 68 -6.59 4.91 -9.27
N PHE A 69 -6.82 3.87 -10.07
CA PHE A 69 -6.05 3.63 -11.27
C PHE A 69 -6.69 4.32 -12.46
N ARG A 70 -5.85 4.77 -13.41
CA ARG A 70 -6.29 5.33 -14.69
C ARG A 70 -5.50 4.73 -15.82
N ASP A 71 -6.11 4.64 -17.00
CA ASP A 71 -5.50 4.11 -18.21
C ASP A 71 -4.99 2.68 -18.01
N VAL A 72 -5.71 1.92 -17.21
CA VAL A 72 -5.46 0.49 -17.00
C VAL A 72 -6.66 -0.31 -17.48
N SER A 73 -6.41 -1.56 -17.87
CA SER A 73 -7.47 -2.48 -18.23
C SER A 73 -7.27 -3.79 -17.50
N PHE A 74 -8.40 -4.47 -17.25
CA PHE A 74 -8.42 -5.76 -16.58
C PHE A 74 -9.03 -6.79 -17.54
N SER A 75 -8.51 -8.02 -17.50
CA SER A 75 -8.98 -9.12 -18.34
C SER A 75 -9.25 -10.36 -17.48
N ALA A 76 -10.26 -11.12 -17.86
CA ALA A 76 -10.53 -12.44 -17.28
C ALA A 76 -9.84 -13.56 -18.06
N LYS A 77 -9.32 -13.28 -19.24
CA LYS A 77 -8.74 -14.28 -20.12
C LYS A 77 -7.41 -14.79 -19.57
N GLY A 78 -7.35 -16.10 -19.28
CA GLY A 78 -6.13 -16.70 -18.74
C GLY A 78 -5.85 -16.31 -17.30
N PHE A 79 -6.89 -15.98 -16.54
CA PHE A 79 -6.72 -15.65 -15.11
C PHE A 79 -6.03 -16.80 -14.37
N SER A 80 -5.03 -16.46 -13.57
CA SER A 80 -4.27 -17.43 -12.78
C SER A 80 -3.67 -16.75 -11.56
N ILE A 81 -3.19 -17.55 -10.61
CA ILE A 81 -2.53 -17.02 -9.42
C ILE A 81 -1.23 -16.27 -9.78
N GLU A 82 -0.54 -16.70 -10.83
CA GLU A 82 0.67 -16.01 -11.31
C GLU A 82 0.36 -14.59 -11.74
N ARG A 83 -0.80 -14.35 -12.35
CA ARG A 83 -1.25 -13.01 -12.74
C ARG A 83 -1.52 -12.14 -11.53
N VAL A 84 -2.14 -12.73 -10.50
CA VAL A 84 -2.38 -12.04 -9.22
C VAL A 84 -1.06 -11.64 -8.56
N ARG A 85 -0.12 -12.55 -8.53
CA ARG A 85 1.22 -12.29 -7.97
C ARG A 85 1.94 -11.16 -8.70
N ASP A 86 1.87 -11.15 -10.03
CA ASP A 86 2.47 -10.10 -10.85
C ASP A 86 1.85 -8.73 -10.54
N ASP A 87 0.54 -8.67 -10.41
CA ASP A 87 -0.16 -7.42 -10.09
C ASP A 87 0.33 -6.83 -8.77
N TYR A 88 0.49 -7.66 -7.74
CA TYR A 88 0.98 -7.19 -6.44
C TYR A 88 2.46 -6.81 -6.47
N LYS A 89 3.29 -7.49 -7.26
CA LYS A 89 4.68 -7.08 -7.47
C LYS A 89 4.77 -5.70 -8.09
N HIS A 90 3.94 -5.44 -9.09
CA HIS A 90 3.89 -4.13 -9.74
C HIS A 90 3.40 -3.05 -8.78
N LEU A 91 2.38 -3.36 -7.96
CA LEU A 91 1.89 -2.45 -6.95
C LEU A 91 2.98 -2.08 -5.94
N SER A 92 3.75 -3.06 -5.48
CA SER A 92 4.87 -2.82 -4.56
C SER A 92 5.84 -1.79 -5.12
N LYS A 93 6.23 -1.95 -6.38
CA LYS A 93 7.16 -1.02 -7.06
C LYS A 93 6.57 0.38 -7.20
N VAL A 94 5.29 0.46 -7.52
CA VAL A 94 4.59 1.75 -7.69
C VAL A 94 4.50 2.48 -6.35
N LEU A 95 4.20 1.77 -5.27
CA LEU A 95 4.12 2.37 -3.94
C LEU A 95 5.47 2.92 -3.49
N LEU A 96 6.57 2.20 -3.75
CA LEU A 96 7.92 2.72 -3.47
C LEU A 96 8.20 3.99 -4.25
N LYS A 97 7.91 4.00 -5.54
CA LYS A 97 8.11 5.19 -6.38
C LYS A 97 7.26 6.37 -5.92
N LEU A 98 6.05 6.10 -5.44
CA LEU A 98 5.16 7.13 -4.95
C LEU A 98 5.75 7.80 -3.70
N ILE A 99 6.31 7.01 -2.78
CA ILE A 99 6.98 7.51 -1.58
C ILE A 99 8.21 8.34 -1.95
N GLU A 100 9.07 7.83 -2.85
CA GLU A 100 10.24 8.57 -3.33
C GLU A 100 9.83 9.89 -3.99
N ASN A 101 8.78 9.86 -4.81
CA ASN A 101 8.28 11.05 -5.51
C ASN A 101 7.72 12.10 -4.55
N SER A 102 7.30 11.70 -3.36
CA SER A 102 6.86 12.62 -2.30
C SER A 102 8.02 13.19 -1.48
N GLY A 103 9.26 12.83 -1.81
CA GLY A 103 10.45 13.28 -1.10
C GLY A 103 10.91 12.34 0.00
N GLY A 104 10.28 11.17 0.15
CA GLY A 104 10.67 10.20 1.17
C GLY A 104 11.92 9.41 0.81
N ASP A 105 12.70 9.07 1.83
CA ASP A 105 13.87 8.20 1.69
C ASP A 105 13.47 6.77 2.08
N ILE A 106 13.68 5.83 1.17
CA ILE A 106 13.34 4.40 1.38
C ILE A 106 14.04 3.86 2.64
N ALA A 107 15.25 4.34 2.96
CA ALA A 107 15.98 3.93 4.14
C ALA A 107 15.24 4.23 5.44
N ASN A 108 14.29 5.16 5.43
CA ASN A 108 13.51 5.58 6.60
C ASN A 108 12.13 4.92 6.67
N LEU A 109 11.83 3.95 5.82
CA LEU A 109 10.54 3.26 5.86
C LEU A 109 10.33 2.54 7.18
N PRO A 110 9.14 2.68 7.80
CA PRO A 110 8.81 1.91 8.99
C PRO A 110 8.88 0.40 8.73
N PRO A 111 9.33 -0.40 9.72
CA PRO A 111 9.45 -1.86 9.54
C PRO A 111 8.16 -2.55 9.11
N ASP A 112 7.02 -2.15 9.64
CA ASP A 112 5.73 -2.74 9.28
C ASP A 112 5.35 -2.49 7.82
N TYR A 113 5.63 -1.28 7.30
CA TYR A 113 5.38 -0.98 5.89
C TYR A 113 6.38 -1.68 4.98
N SER A 114 7.64 -1.80 5.40
CA SER A 114 8.64 -2.59 4.67
C SER A 114 8.21 -4.05 4.56
N GLU A 115 7.69 -4.64 5.64
CA GLU A 115 7.14 -6.01 5.63
C GLU A 115 5.96 -6.13 4.68
N PHE A 116 5.08 -5.11 4.65
CA PHE A 116 3.95 -5.07 3.72
C PHE A 116 4.44 -5.09 2.27
N LEU A 117 5.44 -4.27 1.93
CA LEU A 117 5.99 -4.24 0.57
C LEU A 117 6.66 -5.56 0.20
N VAL A 118 7.37 -6.20 1.14
CA VAL A 118 7.96 -7.52 0.94
C VAL A 118 6.86 -8.56 0.67
N LEU A 119 5.77 -8.50 1.43
CA LEU A 119 4.62 -9.40 1.23
C LEU A 119 4.06 -9.26 -0.19
N LEU A 120 3.87 -8.02 -0.68
CA LEU A 120 3.39 -7.78 -2.05
C LEU A 120 4.34 -8.35 -3.10
N GLY A 121 5.64 -8.25 -2.87
CA GLY A 121 6.66 -8.73 -3.81
C GLY A 121 6.97 -10.22 -3.70
N ARG A 122 6.40 -10.91 -2.71
CA ARG A 122 6.64 -12.34 -2.48
C ARG A 122 6.02 -13.15 -3.61
N GLY A 123 6.78 -13.99 -4.25
CA GLY A 123 6.31 -14.77 -5.41
C GLY A 123 5.43 -15.97 -5.09
N ASN A 124 4.95 -16.12 -3.85
CA ASN A 124 4.18 -17.26 -3.38
C ASN A 124 2.82 -16.90 -2.76
N ILE A 125 2.30 -15.71 -3.06
CA ILE A 125 0.98 -15.27 -2.57
C ILE A 125 -0.10 -16.23 -3.07
N LYS A 126 -1.01 -16.62 -2.19
CA LYS A 126 -2.21 -17.40 -2.51
C LYS A 126 -3.43 -16.50 -2.52
N MET A 127 -4.53 -16.92 -3.14
CA MET A 127 -5.76 -16.12 -3.18
C MET A 127 -6.26 -15.76 -1.78
N GLU A 128 -6.17 -16.67 -0.83
CA GLU A 128 -6.56 -16.45 0.56
C GLU A 128 -5.68 -15.41 1.27
N ASP A 129 -4.45 -15.19 0.78
CA ASP A 129 -3.53 -14.20 1.35
C ASP A 129 -3.94 -12.77 1.01
N GLU A 130 -4.82 -12.56 0.03
CA GLU A 130 -5.29 -11.21 -0.33
C GLU A 130 -5.98 -10.52 0.84
N PHE A 131 -6.69 -11.28 1.67
CA PHE A 131 -7.28 -10.74 2.90
C PHE A 131 -6.21 -10.15 3.83
N LEU A 132 -5.07 -10.84 3.98
CA LEU A 132 -3.96 -10.39 4.81
C LEU A 132 -3.30 -9.14 4.23
N ILE A 133 -3.28 -9.00 2.91
CA ILE A 133 -2.73 -7.83 2.24
C ILE A 133 -3.58 -6.59 2.54
N VAL A 134 -4.88 -6.65 2.27
CA VAL A 134 -5.76 -5.47 2.42
C VAL A 134 -6.02 -5.11 3.88
N ASN A 135 -5.82 -6.03 4.79
CA ASN A 135 -5.99 -5.82 6.23
C ASN A 135 -4.66 -5.82 7.00
N HIS A 136 -3.55 -5.62 6.29
CA HIS A 136 -2.24 -5.56 6.92
C HIS A 136 -2.17 -4.41 7.92
N VAL A 137 -1.51 -4.65 9.05
CA VAL A 137 -1.40 -3.65 10.13
C VAL A 137 -0.76 -2.35 9.65
N ALA A 138 0.16 -2.42 8.69
CA ALA A 138 0.82 -1.25 8.12
C ALA A 138 -0.14 -0.29 7.41
N LEU A 139 -1.32 -0.77 6.99
CA LEU A 139 -2.33 0.01 6.27
C LEU A 139 -3.39 0.60 7.20
N LEU A 140 -3.36 0.26 8.47
CA LEU A 140 -4.31 0.80 9.44
C LEU A 140 -3.86 2.17 9.94
N PRO A 141 -4.78 3.12 10.18
CA PRO A 141 -4.45 4.35 10.88
C PRO A 141 -3.85 4.05 12.26
N MET A 142 -2.99 4.96 12.77
CA MET A 142 -2.30 4.75 14.05
C MET A 142 -3.26 4.44 15.19
N GLU A 143 -4.40 5.10 15.24
CA GLU A 143 -5.42 4.85 16.25
C GLU A 143 -5.94 3.41 16.22
N ASN A 144 -6.24 2.92 15.02
CA ASN A 144 -6.73 1.55 14.84
C ASN A 144 -5.66 0.51 15.16
N ARG A 145 -4.38 0.82 14.92
CA ARG A 145 -3.26 -0.05 15.30
C ARG A 145 -3.20 -0.24 16.80
N TYR A 146 -3.41 0.84 17.54
CA TYR A 146 -3.41 0.79 19.00
C TYR A 146 -4.52 -0.12 19.52
N PHE A 147 -5.73 0.03 19.02
CA PHE A 147 -6.84 -0.84 19.38
C PHE A 147 -6.58 -2.31 19.02
N PHE A 148 -6.01 -2.54 17.86
CA PHE A 148 -5.66 -3.89 17.41
C PHE A 148 -4.67 -4.55 18.36
N LEU A 149 -3.62 -3.83 18.79
CA LEU A 149 -2.65 -4.34 19.75
C LEU A 149 -3.29 -4.63 21.11
N LEU A 150 -4.15 -3.75 21.59
CA LEU A 150 -4.88 -3.97 22.83
C LEU A 150 -5.74 -5.22 22.76
N SER A 151 -6.40 -5.47 21.63
CA SER A 151 -7.20 -6.68 21.43
C SER A 151 -6.36 -7.95 21.59
N PHE A 152 -5.13 -7.96 21.11
CA PHE A 152 -4.21 -9.09 21.28
C PHE A 152 -3.77 -9.28 22.73
N ILE A 153 -3.61 -8.20 23.49
CA ILE A 153 -3.15 -8.25 24.88
C ILE A 153 -4.26 -8.73 25.81
N PHE A 154 -5.50 -8.30 25.58
CA PHE A 154 -6.62 -8.54 26.50
C PHE A 154 -7.58 -9.67 26.06
N PHE A 155 -7.42 -10.19 24.89
CA PHE A 155 -8.16 -11.32 24.36
C PHE A 155 -7.26 -12.41 23.81
#